data_9a3358b64eac8a1198236fbcd2f85ffe
#
_entry.id   9a3358b64eac8a1198236fbcd2f85ffe
#
_cell.length_a   1.000
_cell.length_b   1.000
_cell.length_c   1.000
_cell.angle_alpha   90.00
_cell.angle_beta   90.00
_cell.angle_gamma   90.00
#
_symmetry.space_group_name_H-M   'P 1'
#
loop_
_entity.id
_entity.type
_entity.pdbx_description
1 polymer ?
#
loop_
_entity_poly.entity_id
_entity_poly.type
_entity_poly.pdbx_seq_one_letter_code
_entity_poly.pdbx_strand_id
1 'polypeptide(L)'
;LISRFYDVQSGIISIDGHDIKTVSIESLRSQMGIMTQDNFLFTGTIRENIAYGKLDATEEEIISAAKAVHAHEFITRLPNGYDTRLEERGGGLSVGQKQLLAFARTMVSMPKILILDEATSSIDTQTELLVQEGIEALLKGRTSFVIAHRLSTIQKADRIFVIDQGGIIEEGNHDTLMAKGGAYYKLQMAQLEDVI
;
A
#
# COMPACT_ATOMS: atom_id res chain seq x y z
N LEU A 1 -7.04 -13.16 6.03
CA LEU A 1 -7.66 -14.27 5.31
C LEU A 1 -7.17 -14.35 3.87
N ILE A 2 -7.19 -13.25 3.07
CA ILE A 2 -6.79 -13.26 1.65
C ILE A 2 -5.36 -13.80 1.48
N SER A 3 -4.41 -13.36 2.30
CA SER A 3 -3.01 -13.83 2.30
C SER A 3 -2.80 -15.17 3.02
N ARG A 4 -3.90 -15.80 3.46
CA ARG A 4 -3.94 -17.11 4.09
C ARG A 4 -2.97 -17.26 5.30
N PHE A 5 -2.97 -16.24 6.18
CA PHE A 5 -2.40 -16.43 7.53
C PHE A 5 -3.32 -17.27 8.39
N TYR A 6 -4.62 -17.24 8.12
CA TYR A 6 -5.67 -18.07 8.71
C TYR A 6 -6.58 -18.59 7.62
N ASP A 7 -6.99 -19.84 7.69
CA ASP A 7 -8.02 -20.41 6.82
C ASP A 7 -9.41 -19.94 7.27
N VAL A 8 -10.32 -19.83 6.30
CA VAL A 8 -11.74 -19.54 6.60
C VAL A 8 -12.40 -20.75 7.28
N GLN A 9 -13.24 -20.49 8.28
CA GLN A 9 -14.00 -21.52 8.98
C GLN A 9 -15.18 -22.04 8.13
N SER A 10 -15.74 -21.18 7.29
CA SER A 10 -16.81 -21.52 6.35
C SER A 10 -16.70 -20.65 5.10
N GLY A 11 -17.30 -21.08 4.01
CA GLY A 11 -17.18 -20.41 2.73
C GLY A 11 -15.85 -20.68 2.01
N ILE A 12 -15.63 -19.97 0.90
CA ILE A 12 -14.49 -20.14 0.01
C ILE A 12 -13.94 -18.76 -0.33
N ILE A 13 -12.60 -18.63 -0.34
CA ILE A 13 -11.90 -17.50 -0.95
C ILE A 13 -11.23 -18.03 -2.21
N SER A 14 -11.55 -17.45 -3.35
CA SER A 14 -10.95 -17.83 -4.63
C SER A 14 -10.25 -16.66 -5.30
N ILE A 15 -9.14 -16.94 -5.99
CA ILE A 15 -8.40 -16.01 -6.84
C ILE A 15 -8.32 -16.64 -8.22
N ASP A 16 -8.84 -15.92 -9.23
CA ASP A 16 -8.92 -16.40 -10.62
C ASP A 16 -9.56 -17.79 -10.73
N GLY A 17 -10.61 -18.05 -9.93
CA GLY A 17 -11.33 -19.32 -9.91
C GLY A 17 -10.68 -20.44 -9.09
N HIS A 18 -9.50 -20.25 -8.52
CA HIS A 18 -8.81 -21.22 -7.68
C HIS A 18 -9.08 -20.96 -6.20
N ASP A 19 -9.55 -21.96 -5.46
CA ASP A 19 -9.64 -21.87 -4.00
C ASP A 19 -8.23 -21.72 -3.41
N ILE A 20 -8.00 -20.65 -2.64
CA ILE A 20 -6.69 -20.37 -2.03
C ILE A 20 -6.22 -21.50 -1.08
N LYS A 21 -7.11 -22.37 -0.59
CA LYS A 21 -6.75 -23.52 0.21
C LYS A 21 -6.05 -24.64 -0.60
N THR A 22 -6.29 -24.69 -1.91
CA THR A 22 -5.78 -25.74 -2.79
C THR A 22 -4.44 -25.39 -3.45
N VAL A 23 -4.00 -24.14 -3.34
CA VAL A 23 -2.71 -23.69 -3.89
C VAL A 23 -1.63 -23.64 -2.81
N SER A 24 -0.35 -23.67 -3.21
CA SER A 24 0.75 -23.50 -2.25
C SER A 24 0.76 -22.07 -1.69
N ILE A 25 1.13 -21.93 -0.42
CA ILE A 25 1.24 -20.62 0.24
C ILE A 25 2.27 -19.74 -0.46
N GLU A 26 3.36 -20.34 -0.92
CA GLU A 26 4.41 -19.63 -1.66
C GLU A 26 3.87 -19.05 -2.98
N SER A 27 3.17 -19.86 -3.80
CA SER A 27 2.54 -19.40 -5.04
C SER A 27 1.51 -18.31 -4.79
N LEU A 28 0.71 -18.42 -3.72
CA LEU A 28 -0.29 -17.42 -3.34
C LEU A 28 0.39 -16.09 -2.97
N ARG A 29 1.36 -16.14 -2.04
CA ARG A 29 1.98 -14.93 -1.48
C ARG A 29 2.95 -14.26 -2.44
N SER A 30 3.57 -14.99 -3.37
CA SER A 30 4.43 -14.39 -4.40
C SER A 30 3.66 -13.46 -5.36
N GLN A 31 2.33 -13.60 -5.45
CA GLN A 31 1.47 -12.70 -6.24
C GLN A 31 1.00 -11.48 -5.45
N MET A 32 1.31 -11.39 -4.15
CA MET A 32 0.76 -10.38 -3.25
C MET A 32 1.82 -9.41 -2.75
N GLY A 33 1.50 -8.12 -2.80
CA GLY A 33 2.17 -7.08 -2.04
C GLY A 33 1.32 -6.71 -0.83
N ILE A 34 1.90 -6.76 0.35
CA ILE A 34 1.21 -6.40 1.59
C ILE A 34 1.96 -5.24 2.23
N MET A 35 1.26 -4.16 2.45
CA MET A 35 1.75 -3.00 3.19
C MET A 35 0.90 -2.79 4.43
N THR A 36 1.55 -2.84 5.57
CA THR A 36 0.94 -2.58 6.87
C THR A 36 1.10 -1.12 7.26
N GLN A 37 0.31 -0.67 8.22
CA GLN A 37 0.36 0.69 8.76
C GLN A 37 1.77 1.11 9.20
N ASP A 38 2.54 0.20 9.83
CA ASP A 38 3.93 0.42 10.20
C ASP A 38 4.86 0.04 9.04
N ASN A 39 5.42 1.04 8.37
CA ASN A 39 6.42 0.86 7.33
C ASN A 39 7.79 0.53 7.94
N PHE A 40 7.97 -0.74 8.32
CA PHE A 40 9.22 -1.19 8.94
C PHE A 40 10.35 -1.23 7.93
N LEU A 41 11.46 -0.56 8.26
CA LEU A 41 12.72 -0.61 7.51
C LEU A 41 13.77 -1.35 8.34
N PHE A 42 14.47 -2.27 7.69
CA PHE A 42 15.52 -3.07 8.30
C PHE A 42 16.83 -2.26 8.39
N THR A 43 17.65 -2.58 9.37
CA THR A 43 19.04 -2.13 9.42
C THR A 43 19.77 -2.67 8.19
N GLY A 44 20.48 -1.80 7.47
CA GLY A 44 21.16 -2.13 6.21
C GLY A 44 21.08 -0.97 5.24
N THR A 45 21.45 -1.17 3.99
CA THR A 45 21.38 -0.14 2.96
C THR A 45 19.97 0.09 2.44
N ILE A 46 19.73 1.22 1.79
CA ILE A 46 18.48 1.48 1.07
C ILE A 46 18.27 0.43 -0.02
N ARG A 47 19.33 0.07 -0.75
CA ARG A 47 19.35 -0.99 -1.76
C ARG A 47 18.83 -2.31 -1.20
N GLU A 48 19.40 -2.77 -0.08
CA GLU A 48 18.99 -4.00 0.60
C GLU A 48 17.54 -3.94 1.05
N ASN A 49 17.10 -2.80 1.54
CA ASN A 49 15.72 -2.59 1.97
C ASN A 49 14.72 -2.71 0.82
N ILE A 50 15.04 -2.18 -0.37
CA ILE A 50 14.18 -2.32 -1.56
C ILE A 50 14.23 -3.76 -2.07
N ALA A 51 15.43 -4.34 -2.19
CA ALA A 51 15.64 -5.72 -2.66
C ALA A 51 14.96 -6.77 -1.76
N TYR A 52 14.62 -6.44 -0.52
CA TYR A 52 13.87 -7.37 0.35
C TYR A 52 12.53 -7.79 -0.24
N GLY A 53 11.92 -6.98 -1.12
CA GLY A 53 10.70 -7.35 -1.86
C GLY A 53 10.94 -8.42 -2.93
N LYS A 54 12.16 -8.51 -3.46
CA LYS A 54 12.62 -9.50 -4.44
C LYS A 54 14.13 -9.68 -4.25
N LEU A 55 14.54 -10.77 -3.57
CA LEU A 55 15.92 -10.97 -3.11
C LEU A 55 16.95 -11.08 -4.25
N ASP A 56 16.54 -11.51 -5.43
CA ASP A 56 17.33 -11.61 -6.66
C ASP A 56 17.14 -10.41 -7.60
N ALA A 57 16.59 -9.29 -7.10
CA ALA A 57 16.38 -8.09 -7.90
C ALA A 57 17.70 -7.53 -8.42
N THR A 58 17.74 -7.24 -9.73
CA THR A 58 18.88 -6.53 -10.33
C THR A 58 18.91 -5.06 -9.89
N GLU A 59 20.04 -4.41 -10.11
CA GLU A 59 20.15 -2.98 -9.81
C GLU A 59 19.18 -2.13 -10.62
N GLU A 60 18.97 -2.48 -11.89
CA GLU A 60 18.02 -1.82 -12.77
C GLU A 60 16.58 -1.97 -12.26
N GLU A 61 16.21 -3.15 -11.76
CA GLU A 61 14.88 -3.38 -11.16
C GLU A 61 14.67 -2.55 -9.90
N ILE A 62 15.67 -2.47 -9.03
CA ILE A 62 15.64 -1.66 -7.80
C ILE A 62 15.46 -0.17 -8.14
N ILE A 63 16.27 0.35 -9.07
CA ILE A 63 16.19 1.75 -9.49
C ILE A 63 14.86 2.03 -10.19
N SER A 64 14.39 1.12 -11.05
CA SER A 64 13.10 1.25 -11.73
C SER A 64 11.94 1.30 -10.75
N ALA A 65 11.94 0.41 -9.76
CA ALA A 65 10.94 0.39 -8.69
C ALA A 65 10.94 1.70 -7.88
N ALA A 66 12.13 2.19 -7.51
CA ALA A 66 12.26 3.45 -6.78
C ALA A 66 11.78 4.67 -7.60
N LYS A 67 12.07 4.71 -8.90
CA LYS A 67 11.57 5.76 -9.81
C LYS A 67 10.05 5.74 -9.94
N ALA A 68 9.47 4.55 -10.08
CA ALA A 68 8.03 4.38 -10.25
C ALA A 68 7.20 4.95 -9.08
N VAL A 69 7.78 5.00 -7.88
CA VAL A 69 7.12 5.49 -6.66
C VAL A 69 7.74 6.78 -6.11
N HIS A 70 8.48 7.53 -6.93
CA HIS A 70 9.13 8.80 -6.57
C HIS A 70 10.14 8.74 -5.41
N ALA A 71 10.70 7.56 -5.13
CA ALA A 71 11.74 7.39 -4.13
C ALA A 71 13.14 7.75 -4.64
N HIS A 72 13.39 7.61 -5.95
CA HIS A 72 14.70 7.78 -6.58
C HIS A 72 15.32 9.15 -6.31
N GLU A 73 14.53 10.22 -6.42
CA GLU A 73 15.00 11.60 -6.33
C GLU A 73 15.58 11.91 -4.95
N PHE A 74 14.93 11.50 -3.87
CA PHE A 74 15.48 11.72 -2.53
C PHE A 74 16.66 10.80 -2.24
N ILE A 75 16.61 9.53 -2.71
CA ILE A 75 17.71 8.57 -2.53
C ILE A 75 19.01 9.13 -3.12
N THR A 76 18.96 9.64 -4.35
CA THR A 76 20.14 10.17 -5.06
C THR A 76 20.70 11.45 -4.46
N ARG A 77 19.93 12.17 -3.64
CA ARG A 77 20.39 13.35 -2.88
C ARG A 77 21.12 12.99 -1.59
N LEU A 78 21.01 11.74 -1.13
CA LEU A 78 21.75 11.28 0.04
C LEU A 78 23.23 11.09 -0.31
N PRO A 79 24.16 11.32 0.64
CA PRO A 79 25.61 11.27 0.36
C PRO A 79 26.09 9.96 -0.28
N ASN A 80 25.48 8.82 0.10
CA ASN A 80 25.82 7.49 -0.41
C ASN A 80 24.72 6.90 -1.31
N GLY A 81 23.72 7.69 -1.73
CA GLY A 81 22.64 7.23 -2.59
C GLY A 81 21.97 5.95 -2.07
N TYR A 82 21.87 4.94 -2.93
CA TYR A 82 21.30 3.63 -2.60
C TYR A 82 22.11 2.84 -1.55
N ASP A 83 23.39 3.15 -1.38
CA ASP A 83 24.27 2.51 -0.39
C ASP A 83 24.27 3.22 0.96
N THR A 84 23.39 4.22 1.13
CA THR A 84 23.14 4.87 2.42
C THR A 84 22.63 3.83 3.41
N ARG A 85 23.33 3.70 4.54
CA ARG A 85 22.94 2.78 5.62
C ARG A 85 21.85 3.40 6.47
N LEU A 86 20.83 2.63 6.71
CA LEU A 86 19.73 2.95 7.61
C LEU A 86 19.98 2.27 8.94
N GLU A 87 19.77 3.02 10.01
CA GLU A 87 19.67 2.47 11.36
C GLU A 87 18.28 1.81 11.56
N GLU A 88 18.12 1.19 12.72
CA GLU A 88 16.84 0.53 13.07
C GLU A 88 15.64 1.46 12.80
N ARG A 89 14.60 0.92 12.16
CA ARG A 89 13.39 1.64 11.75
C ARG A 89 13.64 2.86 10.83
N GLY A 90 14.73 2.85 10.08
CA GLY A 90 15.05 3.91 9.11
C GLY A 90 15.39 5.25 9.77
N GLY A 91 16.19 5.24 10.83
CA GLY A 91 16.69 6.46 11.47
C GLY A 91 17.29 7.42 10.44
N GLY A 92 17.03 8.72 10.57
CA GLY A 92 17.50 9.77 9.66
C GLY A 92 16.60 10.06 8.44
N LEU A 93 15.56 9.24 8.17
CA LEU A 93 14.58 9.50 7.12
C LEU A 93 13.29 10.09 7.68
N SER A 94 12.64 10.98 6.91
CA SER A 94 11.29 11.45 7.22
C SER A 94 10.25 10.32 7.09
N VAL A 95 9.07 10.50 7.68
CA VAL A 95 7.98 9.53 7.60
C VAL A 95 7.59 9.23 6.15
N GLY A 96 7.47 10.27 5.31
CA GLY A 96 7.15 10.10 3.90
C GLY A 96 8.26 9.39 3.12
N GLN A 97 9.54 9.68 3.39
CA GLN A 97 10.65 8.96 2.78
C GLN A 97 10.65 7.47 3.12
N LYS A 98 10.35 7.12 4.37
CA LYS A 98 10.17 5.72 4.79
C LYS A 98 9.02 5.05 4.04
N GLN A 99 7.92 5.76 3.84
CA GLN A 99 6.77 5.27 3.10
C GLN A 99 7.10 5.03 1.62
N LEU A 100 7.79 5.97 0.97
CA LEU A 100 8.26 5.80 -0.41
C LEU A 100 9.23 4.61 -0.57
N LEU A 101 10.10 4.35 0.41
CA LEU A 101 10.95 3.14 0.40
C LEU A 101 10.15 1.86 0.56
N ALA A 102 9.12 1.84 1.42
CA ALA A 102 8.22 0.69 1.54
C ALA A 102 7.45 0.46 0.23
N PHE A 103 7.05 1.52 -0.47
CA PHE A 103 6.45 1.43 -1.81
C PHE A 103 7.42 0.83 -2.82
N ALA A 104 8.67 1.28 -2.85
CA ALA A 104 9.70 0.73 -3.75
C ALA A 104 9.96 -0.76 -3.48
N ARG A 105 10.02 -1.17 -2.21
CA ARG A 105 10.10 -2.58 -1.79
C ARG A 105 8.93 -3.41 -2.32
N THR A 106 7.73 -2.89 -2.26
CA THR A 106 6.54 -3.58 -2.78
C THR A 106 6.53 -3.59 -4.31
N MET A 107 6.93 -2.47 -4.93
CA MET A 107 6.96 -2.33 -6.38
C MET A 107 7.94 -3.29 -7.05
N VAL A 108 9.11 -3.54 -6.46
CA VAL A 108 10.16 -4.39 -7.05
C VAL A 108 9.71 -5.83 -7.25
N SER A 109 8.80 -6.34 -6.42
CA SER A 109 8.21 -7.67 -6.57
C SER A 109 7.12 -7.76 -7.64
N MET A 110 6.66 -6.61 -8.18
CA MET A 110 5.61 -6.50 -9.19
C MET A 110 4.36 -7.33 -8.86
N PRO A 111 3.76 -7.17 -7.68
CA PRO A 111 2.64 -7.98 -7.25
C PRO A 111 1.42 -7.74 -8.14
N LYS A 112 0.56 -8.77 -8.32
CA LYS A 112 -0.72 -8.63 -9.02
C LYS A 112 -1.86 -8.23 -8.09
N ILE A 113 -1.74 -8.61 -6.82
CA ILE A 113 -2.70 -8.26 -5.78
C ILE A 113 -1.98 -7.39 -4.75
N LEU A 114 -2.59 -6.27 -4.39
CA LEU A 114 -2.06 -5.36 -3.39
C LEU A 114 -3.03 -5.27 -2.21
N ILE A 115 -2.49 -5.39 -1.00
CA ILE A 115 -3.22 -5.13 0.24
C ILE A 115 -2.50 -3.96 0.92
N LEU A 116 -3.18 -2.82 1.00
CA LEU A 116 -2.64 -1.58 1.52
C LEU A 116 -3.44 -1.15 2.75
N ASP A 117 -2.76 -1.11 3.90
CA ASP A 117 -3.29 -0.50 5.12
C ASP A 117 -2.67 0.90 5.24
N GLU A 118 -3.46 1.91 4.85
CA GLU A 118 -3.00 3.29 4.73
C GLU A 118 -3.02 3.97 6.09
N ALA A 119 -1.84 4.28 6.65
CA ALA A 119 -1.72 5.10 7.84
C ALA A 119 -1.79 6.60 7.51
N THR A 120 -2.52 7.33 8.32
CA THR A 120 -2.44 8.80 8.38
C THR A 120 -1.30 9.18 9.32
N SER A 121 -0.17 9.59 8.79
CA SER A 121 0.90 10.23 9.57
C SER A 121 1.05 11.67 9.10
N SER A 122 1.43 12.56 10.01
CA SER A 122 1.75 13.94 9.67
C SER A 122 2.98 13.98 8.77
N ILE A 123 2.75 14.18 7.50
CA ILE A 123 3.76 14.33 6.44
C ILE A 123 3.70 15.78 5.98
N ASP A 124 4.85 16.38 5.64
CA ASP A 124 4.86 17.69 5.02
C ASP A 124 4.16 17.66 3.65
N THR A 125 3.54 18.78 3.27
CA THR A 125 2.68 18.87 2.07
C THR A 125 3.38 18.43 0.78
N GLN A 126 4.68 18.74 0.63
CA GLN A 126 5.42 18.39 -0.59
C GLN A 126 5.67 16.88 -0.69
N THR A 127 6.08 16.26 0.42
CA THR A 127 6.28 14.81 0.49
C THR A 127 4.95 14.06 0.39
N GLU A 128 3.86 14.65 0.88
CA GLU A 128 2.52 14.06 0.78
C GLU A 128 2.07 13.88 -0.67
N LEU A 129 2.33 14.86 -1.54
CA LEU A 129 2.04 14.73 -2.97
C LEU A 129 2.79 13.55 -3.60
N LEU A 130 4.10 13.43 -3.31
CA LEU A 130 4.90 12.31 -3.82
C LEU A 130 4.41 10.95 -3.29
N VAL A 131 4.00 10.89 -2.03
CA VAL A 131 3.40 9.69 -1.44
C VAL A 131 2.09 9.34 -2.13
N GLN A 132 1.24 10.33 -2.42
CA GLN A 132 -0.02 10.11 -3.13
C GLN A 132 0.22 9.59 -4.56
N GLU A 133 1.15 10.17 -5.30
CA GLU A 133 1.56 9.71 -6.63
C GLU A 133 2.15 8.29 -6.58
N GLY A 134 2.94 7.99 -5.54
CA GLY A 134 3.48 6.65 -5.30
C GLY A 134 2.39 5.60 -5.05
N ILE A 135 1.35 5.95 -4.28
CA ILE A 135 0.18 5.08 -4.09
C ILE A 135 -0.53 4.83 -5.43
N GLU A 136 -0.78 5.87 -6.22
CA GLU A 136 -1.43 5.73 -7.53
C GLU A 136 -0.63 4.82 -8.46
N ALA A 137 0.70 4.95 -8.47
CA ALA A 137 1.58 4.07 -9.24
C ALA A 137 1.49 2.61 -8.77
N LEU A 138 1.40 2.38 -7.45
CA LEU A 138 1.23 1.05 -6.89
C LEU A 138 -0.13 0.43 -7.26
N LEU A 139 -1.21 1.20 -7.24
CA LEU A 139 -2.57 0.71 -7.50
C LEU A 139 -2.79 0.38 -8.98
N LYS A 140 -2.10 1.06 -9.89
CA LYS A 140 -2.33 0.98 -11.33
C LYS A 140 -2.16 -0.43 -11.87
N GLY A 141 -3.22 -0.95 -12.51
CA GLY A 141 -3.21 -2.25 -13.21
C GLY A 141 -3.18 -3.47 -12.28
N ARG A 142 -3.60 -3.32 -11.04
CA ARG A 142 -3.63 -4.38 -10.02
C ARG A 142 -5.00 -4.52 -9.37
N THR A 143 -5.28 -5.70 -8.85
CA THR A 143 -6.39 -5.87 -7.92
C THR A 143 -5.93 -5.42 -6.53
N SER A 144 -6.53 -4.35 -6.04
CA SER A 144 -6.06 -3.71 -4.81
C SER A 144 -7.16 -3.66 -3.74
N PHE A 145 -6.80 -4.06 -2.53
CA PHE A 145 -7.61 -3.88 -1.32
C PHE A 145 -6.97 -2.80 -0.49
N VAL A 146 -7.68 -1.70 -0.28
CA VAL A 146 -7.13 -0.56 0.45
C VAL A 146 -8.00 -0.27 1.67
N ILE A 147 -7.39 -0.30 2.85
CA ILE A 147 -7.99 0.27 4.05
C ILE A 147 -7.58 1.73 4.05
N ALA A 148 -8.46 2.58 3.50
CA ALA A 148 -8.10 3.95 3.22
C ALA A 148 -8.55 4.90 4.33
N HIS A 149 -7.63 5.78 4.70
CA HIS A 149 -7.86 6.90 5.59
C HIS A 149 -7.86 8.26 4.83
N ARG A 150 -7.38 8.26 3.58
CA ARG A 150 -7.33 9.46 2.73
C ARG A 150 -8.53 9.51 1.81
N LEU A 151 -9.20 10.65 1.81
CA LEU A 151 -10.39 10.91 0.99
C LEU A 151 -10.11 10.66 -0.50
N SER A 152 -8.96 11.13 -1.00
CA SER A 152 -8.55 11.00 -2.40
C SER A 152 -8.40 9.54 -2.85
N THR A 153 -7.93 8.66 -1.98
CA THR A 153 -7.79 7.24 -2.26
C THR A 153 -9.16 6.56 -2.32
N ILE A 154 -10.05 6.89 -1.38
CA ILE A 154 -11.40 6.32 -1.32
C ILE A 154 -12.23 6.72 -2.54
N GLN A 155 -12.18 8.00 -2.95
CA GLN A 155 -13.00 8.52 -4.06
C GLN A 155 -12.66 7.87 -5.41
N LYS A 156 -11.41 7.44 -5.60
CA LYS A 156 -10.94 6.79 -6.85
C LYS A 156 -11.17 5.28 -6.88
N ALA A 157 -11.69 4.68 -5.80
CA ALA A 157 -11.93 3.24 -5.75
C ALA A 157 -13.10 2.83 -6.65
N ASP A 158 -12.93 1.75 -7.42
CA ASP A 158 -13.99 1.17 -8.25
C ASP A 158 -15.14 0.65 -7.39
N ARG A 159 -14.83 0.17 -6.18
CA ARG A 159 -15.79 -0.43 -5.25
C ARG A 159 -15.40 -0.13 -3.81
N ILE A 160 -16.35 0.36 -3.05
CA ILE A 160 -16.19 0.75 -1.66
C ILE A 160 -17.10 -0.14 -0.80
N PHE A 161 -16.56 -0.67 0.27
CA PHE A 161 -17.29 -1.38 1.30
C PHE A 161 -17.27 -0.59 2.59
N VAL A 162 -18.42 -0.24 3.13
CA VAL A 162 -18.54 0.30 4.47
C VAL A 162 -18.80 -0.85 5.43
N ILE A 163 -17.91 -1.03 6.40
CA ILE A 163 -17.98 -2.14 7.35
C ILE A 163 -18.34 -1.58 8.73
N ASP A 164 -19.34 -2.14 9.36
CA ASP A 164 -19.76 -1.86 10.72
C ASP A 164 -20.35 -3.11 11.37
N GLN A 165 -20.22 -3.23 12.70
CA GLN A 165 -20.77 -4.36 13.48
C GLN A 165 -20.46 -5.75 12.91
N GLY A 166 -19.27 -5.89 12.29
CA GLY A 166 -18.79 -7.17 11.73
C GLY A 166 -19.37 -7.53 10.38
N GLY A 167 -20.08 -6.62 9.68
CA GLY A 167 -20.65 -6.85 8.36
C GLY A 167 -20.48 -5.67 7.41
N ILE A 168 -20.74 -5.92 6.12
CA ILE A 168 -20.82 -4.88 5.10
C ILE A 168 -22.20 -4.26 5.18
N ILE A 169 -22.28 -2.97 5.58
CA ILE A 169 -23.52 -2.22 5.71
C ILE A 169 -23.86 -1.41 4.47
N GLU A 170 -22.84 -1.01 3.69
CA GLU A 170 -23.01 -0.33 2.42
C GLU A 170 -21.95 -0.80 1.43
N GLU A 171 -22.33 -0.82 0.15
CA GLU A 171 -21.48 -1.19 -0.97
C GLU A 171 -21.84 -0.33 -2.19
N GLY A 172 -20.82 0.14 -2.92
CA GLY A 172 -20.98 0.95 -4.13
C GLY A 172 -19.68 1.63 -4.53
N ASN A 173 -19.75 2.58 -5.45
CA ASN A 173 -18.68 3.54 -5.72
C ASN A 173 -18.96 4.87 -4.99
N HIS A 174 -18.03 5.83 -5.08
CA HIS A 174 -18.15 7.13 -4.43
C HIS A 174 -19.48 7.81 -4.73
N ASP A 175 -19.83 7.96 -6.02
CA ASP A 175 -21.01 8.72 -6.45
C ASP A 175 -22.32 8.08 -5.95
N THR A 176 -22.43 6.75 -6.06
CA THR A 176 -23.62 6.03 -5.62
C THR A 176 -23.82 6.09 -4.13
N LEU A 177 -22.73 5.99 -3.35
CA LEU A 177 -22.78 6.04 -1.90
C LEU A 177 -23.01 7.47 -1.36
N MET A 178 -22.48 8.48 -2.03
CA MET A 178 -22.79 9.88 -1.73
C MET A 178 -24.26 10.21 -1.98
N ALA A 179 -24.79 9.77 -3.13
CA ALA A 179 -26.20 9.98 -3.47
C ALA A 179 -27.17 9.27 -2.49
N LYS A 180 -26.75 8.14 -1.91
CA LYS A 180 -27.52 7.37 -0.92
C LYS A 180 -27.68 8.11 0.40
N GLY A 181 -26.75 9.01 0.77
CA GLY A 181 -26.81 9.77 2.02
C GLY A 181 -26.66 8.93 3.29
N GLY A 182 -26.06 7.75 3.19
CA GLY A 182 -25.95 6.76 4.27
C GLY A 182 -24.73 6.95 5.16
N ALA A 183 -24.18 5.82 5.65
CA ALA A 183 -23.01 5.82 6.54
C ALA A 183 -21.76 6.36 5.84
N TYR A 184 -21.54 5.98 4.58
CA TYR A 184 -20.43 6.52 3.77
C TYR A 184 -20.49 8.04 3.66
N TYR A 185 -21.66 8.59 3.33
CA TYR A 185 -21.87 10.04 3.21
C TYR A 185 -21.51 10.76 4.52
N LYS A 186 -21.96 10.23 5.67
CA LYS A 186 -21.68 10.81 6.98
C LYS A 186 -20.17 10.81 7.29
N LEU A 187 -19.46 9.71 6.98
CA LEU A 187 -18.00 9.62 7.15
C LEU A 187 -17.28 10.65 6.27
N GLN A 188 -17.72 10.82 5.03
CA GLN A 188 -17.13 11.79 4.10
C GLN A 188 -17.33 13.23 4.59
N MET A 189 -18.53 13.58 5.06
CA MET A 189 -18.82 14.91 5.57
C MET A 189 -18.04 15.22 6.85
N ALA A 190 -17.91 14.26 7.78
CA ALA A 190 -17.11 14.43 8.99
C ALA A 190 -15.62 14.69 8.67
N GLN A 191 -15.03 13.96 7.71
CA GLN A 191 -13.64 14.20 7.30
C GLN A 191 -13.41 15.58 6.65
N LEU A 192 -14.41 16.13 5.98
CA LEU A 192 -14.33 17.48 5.40
C LEU A 192 -14.40 18.58 6.48
N GLU A 193 -15.14 18.35 7.56
CA GLU A 193 -15.22 19.28 8.68
C GLU A 193 -13.92 19.35 9.50
N ASP A 194 -13.16 18.23 9.59
CA ASP A 194 -11.87 18.18 10.29
C ASP A 194 -10.73 18.89 9.52
N VAL A 195 -10.93 19.27 8.26
CA VAL A 195 -9.93 19.91 7.40
C VAL A 195 -10.11 21.45 7.34
N ILE A 196 -11.23 21.98 7.89
CA ILE A 196 -11.52 23.42 7.95
C ILE A 196 -11.18 23.97 9.33
#